data_b51101bde788acd7b181492af25812c0
#
_entry.id   b51101bde788acd7b181492af25812c0
#
_cell.length_a   1.000
_cell.length_b   1.000
_cell.length_c   1.000
_cell.angle_alpha   90.00
_cell.angle_beta   90.00
_cell.angle_gamma   90.00
#
_symmetry.space_group_name_H-M   'P 1'
#
loop_
_entity.id
_entity.type
_entity.pdbx_description
1 polymer ?
#
loop_
_entity_poly.entity_id
_entity_poly.type
_entity_poly.pdbx_seq_one_letter_code
_entity_poly.pdbx_strand_id
1 'polypeptide(L)'
;MTDQPTRMRGDLGLLSVVAFGVAYMAPAVVMSIFGVIAANSKGAAPTAYAIATGAMLLTGLSYAKMAKVHPSSGSVYTYARKELDSRVGFLAGWALLLDYLFLPMVAWLIQAIYLHAQFPAVPEWAWLVINVVLATVINIVGLKVADRVNRVLLLGVTAVLVVLAVLCVHYGLGHGGTASAGHAFWNHATSFSAVTAAAAVAAYAFLGFDAVSTLSEEVRDPRRTIPRSIILTVLTGGGIFIVISFLMQWAHPGGSFPDQDSAGYLLSTTVGGKTFADVANIVGMLGGFASCVAIQASTSRLMFVMGRDGALPRRVFGRLHRRLLTPVTNVLVIGAVGLLAMNLSLADATSFINFGAFLGFTLVNVCVIAYAVRQWRSGTRHSPVRYLLLPAAGAAVDVYLITQLGGTAVRLGLGWLVIGIVWLAVITKGFRRPAPEMRLGSDGEAGPAEPEASDPLLPTA
;
A
#
# COMPACT_ATOMS: atom_id res chain seq x y z
N MET A 1 36.33 11.31 22.36
CA MET A 1 34.91 10.90 22.20
C MET A 1 34.46 11.41 20.86
N THR A 2 34.47 10.54 19.87
CA THR A 2 34.11 10.88 18.48
C THR A 2 32.60 10.84 18.35
N ASP A 3 32.04 12.00 18.04
CA ASP A 3 30.63 12.17 17.67
C ASP A 3 30.29 11.18 16.55
N GLN A 4 29.51 10.16 16.84
CA GLN A 4 28.96 9.29 15.80
C GLN A 4 27.85 10.05 15.09
N PRO A 5 27.84 10.12 13.76
CA PRO A 5 26.82 10.86 13.03
C PRO A 5 25.45 10.20 13.22
N THR A 6 24.54 10.90 13.87
CA THR A 6 23.13 10.53 14.11
C THR A 6 22.24 10.67 12.87
N ARG A 7 22.81 10.86 11.68
CA ARG A 7 22.08 10.91 10.40
C ARG A 7 22.46 9.74 9.53
N MET A 8 21.45 9.01 9.03
CA MET A 8 21.65 8.06 7.94
C MET A 8 22.29 8.79 6.74
N ARG A 9 23.30 8.17 6.12
CA ARG A 9 23.95 8.75 4.93
C ARG A 9 22.91 8.84 3.82
N GLY A 10 22.51 10.06 3.44
CA GLY A 10 21.62 10.33 2.32
C GLY A 10 22.31 10.08 0.98
N ASP A 11 22.40 8.81 0.57
CA ASP A 11 23.10 8.40 -0.67
C ASP A 11 22.13 8.04 -1.81
N LEU A 12 20.80 7.96 -1.54
CA LEU A 12 19.82 7.56 -2.54
C LEU A 12 19.57 8.69 -3.57
N GLY A 13 19.70 8.32 -4.85
CA GLY A 13 19.36 9.18 -5.98
C GLY A 13 17.93 8.97 -6.48
N LEU A 14 17.48 9.84 -7.38
CA LEU A 14 16.11 9.83 -7.95
C LEU A 14 15.73 8.44 -8.50
N LEU A 15 16.59 7.81 -9.31
CA LEU A 15 16.30 6.53 -9.95
C LEU A 15 16.17 5.40 -8.92
N SER A 16 17.03 5.39 -7.88
CA SER A 16 16.96 4.39 -6.81
C SER A 16 15.66 4.49 -6.01
N VAL A 17 15.21 5.71 -5.73
CA VAL A 17 13.97 5.97 -4.98
C VAL A 17 12.73 5.60 -5.82
N VAL A 18 12.75 5.90 -7.13
CA VAL A 18 11.67 5.48 -8.06
C VAL A 18 11.64 3.96 -8.18
N ALA A 19 12.81 3.32 -8.33
CA ALA A 19 12.90 1.86 -8.40
C ALA A 19 12.37 1.20 -7.10
N PHE A 20 12.68 1.78 -5.93
CA PHE A 20 12.12 1.34 -4.65
C PHE A 20 10.59 1.46 -4.64
N GLY A 21 10.04 2.61 -5.04
CA GLY A 21 8.58 2.82 -5.07
C GLY A 21 7.87 1.85 -6.01
N VAL A 22 8.40 1.65 -7.23
CA VAL A 22 7.86 0.68 -8.19
C VAL A 22 7.97 -0.75 -7.66
N ALA A 23 9.09 -1.12 -7.03
CA ALA A 23 9.26 -2.45 -6.44
C ALA A 23 8.27 -2.67 -5.27
N TYR A 24 8.00 -1.62 -4.47
CA TYR A 24 7.04 -1.69 -3.37
C TYR A 24 5.60 -1.90 -3.87
N MET A 25 5.23 -1.26 -4.99
CA MET A 25 3.93 -1.48 -5.66
C MET A 25 3.78 -2.90 -6.23
N ALA A 26 4.87 -3.70 -6.27
CA ALA A 26 4.89 -5.08 -6.74
C ALA A 26 4.19 -5.27 -8.10
N PRO A 27 4.81 -4.91 -9.25
CA PRO A 27 4.14 -4.88 -10.56
C PRO A 27 3.41 -6.17 -10.98
N ALA A 28 3.81 -7.33 -10.44
CA ALA A 28 3.13 -8.60 -10.68
C ALA A 28 1.72 -8.66 -10.09
N VAL A 29 1.35 -7.76 -9.19
CA VAL A 29 0.01 -7.69 -8.60
C VAL A 29 -1.07 -7.49 -9.66
N VAL A 30 -0.73 -6.83 -10.79
CA VAL A 30 -1.67 -6.67 -11.92
C VAL A 30 -2.15 -8.03 -12.44
N MET A 31 -1.28 -9.03 -12.49
CA MET A 31 -1.65 -10.38 -12.89
C MET A 31 -2.53 -11.05 -11.82
N SER A 32 -2.20 -10.84 -10.54
CA SER A 32 -2.89 -11.49 -9.42
C SER A 32 -4.35 -11.04 -9.24
N ILE A 33 -4.67 -9.77 -9.53
CA ILE A 33 -6.02 -9.22 -9.37
C ILE A 33 -6.71 -8.96 -10.73
N PHE A 34 -6.09 -9.39 -11.82
CA PHE A 34 -6.59 -9.13 -13.18
C PHE A 34 -8.04 -9.59 -13.36
N GLY A 35 -8.38 -10.80 -12.96
CA GLY A 35 -9.71 -11.35 -13.18
C GLY A 35 -10.80 -10.59 -12.43
N VAL A 36 -10.54 -10.19 -11.18
CA VAL A 36 -11.45 -9.35 -10.39
C VAL A 36 -11.71 -8.02 -11.09
N ILE A 37 -10.65 -7.38 -11.62
CA ILE A 37 -10.77 -6.10 -12.33
C ILE A 37 -11.47 -6.29 -13.68
N ALA A 38 -11.13 -7.33 -14.43
CA ALA A 38 -11.77 -7.63 -15.71
C ALA A 38 -13.26 -7.93 -15.54
N ALA A 39 -13.63 -8.72 -14.52
CA ALA A 39 -15.02 -9.03 -14.20
C ALA A 39 -15.81 -7.75 -13.81
N ASN A 40 -15.28 -6.96 -12.88
CA ASN A 40 -15.92 -5.72 -12.41
C ASN A 40 -16.05 -4.67 -13.52
N SER A 41 -15.03 -4.52 -14.39
CA SER A 41 -15.05 -3.60 -15.53
C SER A 41 -15.78 -4.13 -16.74
N LYS A 42 -16.28 -5.38 -16.69
CA LYS A 42 -16.89 -6.08 -17.83
C LYS A 42 -15.98 -6.14 -19.06
N GLY A 43 -14.71 -6.45 -18.82
CA GLY A 43 -13.71 -6.60 -19.87
C GLY A 43 -13.01 -5.32 -20.31
N ALA A 44 -12.95 -4.30 -19.44
CA ALA A 44 -12.25 -3.04 -19.67
C ALA A 44 -11.19 -2.74 -18.59
N ALA A 45 -10.42 -3.75 -18.20
CA ALA A 45 -9.40 -3.66 -17.15
C ALA A 45 -8.40 -2.51 -17.37
N PRO A 46 -7.82 -2.28 -18.57
CA PRO A 46 -6.86 -1.18 -18.76
C PRO A 46 -7.47 0.20 -18.52
N THR A 47 -8.77 0.40 -18.82
CA THR A 47 -9.46 1.66 -18.53
C THR A 47 -9.65 1.86 -17.02
N ALA A 48 -9.92 0.79 -16.27
CA ALA A 48 -9.96 0.85 -14.81
C ALA A 48 -8.59 1.26 -14.22
N TYR A 49 -7.51 0.68 -14.72
CA TYR A 49 -6.16 1.10 -14.31
C TYR A 49 -5.80 2.52 -14.76
N ALA A 50 -6.26 2.98 -15.92
CA ALA A 50 -6.06 4.36 -16.37
C ALA A 50 -6.76 5.37 -15.45
N ILE A 51 -8.00 5.09 -15.03
CA ILE A 51 -8.74 5.90 -14.05
C ILE A 51 -8.05 5.87 -12.70
N ALA A 52 -7.64 4.69 -12.21
CA ALA A 52 -6.90 4.56 -10.96
C ALA A 52 -5.57 5.34 -11.02
N THR A 53 -4.83 5.27 -12.14
CA THR A 53 -3.60 6.06 -12.34
C THR A 53 -3.88 7.56 -12.24
N GLY A 54 -4.93 8.05 -12.87
CA GLY A 54 -5.34 9.46 -12.80
C GLY A 54 -5.68 9.90 -11.38
N ALA A 55 -6.44 9.08 -10.65
CA ALA A 55 -6.80 9.32 -9.25
C ALA A 55 -5.56 9.37 -8.35
N MET A 56 -4.69 8.36 -8.46
CA MET A 56 -3.46 8.27 -7.68
C MET A 56 -2.45 9.37 -8.05
N LEU A 57 -2.46 9.86 -9.30
CA LEU A 57 -1.62 10.99 -9.70
C LEU A 57 -2.07 12.30 -9.02
N LEU A 58 -3.37 12.56 -8.92
CA LEU A 58 -3.90 13.73 -8.21
C LEU A 58 -3.46 13.71 -6.73
N THR A 59 -3.61 12.59 -6.08
CA THR A 59 -3.16 12.39 -4.69
C THR A 59 -1.63 12.41 -4.58
N GLY A 60 -0.91 11.80 -5.51
CA GLY A 60 0.55 11.84 -5.59
C GLY A 60 1.12 13.26 -5.72
N LEU A 61 0.43 14.16 -6.45
CA LEU A 61 0.77 15.57 -6.51
C LEU A 61 0.62 16.27 -5.14
N SER A 62 -0.34 15.87 -4.34
CA SER A 62 -0.54 16.38 -2.98
C SER A 62 0.51 15.83 -2.01
N TYR A 63 0.82 14.54 -2.08
CA TYR A 63 1.96 13.94 -1.35
C TYR A 63 3.27 14.62 -1.69
N ALA A 64 3.53 14.87 -2.98
CA ALA A 64 4.74 15.57 -3.44
C ALA A 64 4.87 16.96 -2.83
N LYS A 65 3.76 17.70 -2.69
CA LYS A 65 3.76 19.02 -2.04
C LYS A 65 4.03 18.92 -0.54
N MET A 66 3.35 17.99 0.15
CA MET A 66 3.54 17.81 1.59
C MET A 66 4.94 17.30 1.91
N ALA A 67 5.51 16.39 1.14
CA ALA A 67 6.89 15.93 1.29
C ALA A 67 7.92 17.05 1.05
N LYS A 68 7.62 18.03 0.18
CA LYS A 68 8.46 19.22 -0.01
C LYS A 68 8.42 20.17 1.18
N VAL A 69 7.22 20.34 1.79
CA VAL A 69 7.01 21.22 2.96
C VAL A 69 7.53 20.57 4.23
N HIS A 70 7.21 19.31 4.42
CA HIS A 70 7.59 18.49 5.59
C HIS A 70 8.38 17.26 5.15
N PRO A 71 9.68 17.39 4.87
CA PRO A 71 10.52 16.27 4.47
C PRO A 71 10.85 15.39 5.71
N SER A 72 9.90 14.55 6.11
CA SER A 72 10.02 13.63 7.24
C SER A 72 9.47 12.25 6.85
N SER A 73 9.92 11.22 7.52
CA SER A 73 9.54 9.82 7.27
C SER A 73 8.13 9.44 7.74
N GLY A 74 7.45 10.32 8.48
CA GLY A 74 6.14 10.02 9.07
C GLY A 74 4.93 10.11 8.14
N SER A 75 5.13 10.38 6.82
CA SER A 75 4.09 10.36 5.79
C SER A 75 2.82 11.14 6.19
N VAL A 76 1.62 10.64 5.81
CA VAL A 76 0.32 11.30 6.08
C VAL A 76 0.07 11.60 7.56
N TYR A 77 0.54 10.73 8.47
CA TYR A 77 0.44 10.99 9.92
C TYR A 77 1.05 12.34 10.29
N THR A 78 2.30 12.58 9.86
CA THR A 78 3.01 13.82 10.14
C THR A 78 2.36 15.01 9.47
N TYR A 79 1.91 14.86 8.23
CA TYR A 79 1.24 15.95 7.49
C TYR A 79 -0.06 16.36 8.18
N ALA A 80 -0.92 15.42 8.53
CA ALA A 80 -2.19 15.68 9.20
C ALA A 80 -1.98 16.28 10.61
N ARG A 81 -0.99 15.79 11.36
CA ARG A 81 -0.67 16.31 12.68
C ARG A 81 -0.19 17.77 12.65
N LYS A 82 0.65 18.12 11.66
CA LYS A 82 1.23 19.48 11.53
C LYS A 82 0.29 20.48 10.87
N GLU A 83 -0.49 20.03 9.88
CA GLU A 83 -1.33 20.93 9.09
C GLU A 83 -2.76 21.08 9.61
N LEU A 84 -3.28 20.07 10.32
CA LEU A 84 -4.65 20.05 10.83
C LEU A 84 -4.65 20.06 12.37
N ASP A 85 -4.58 18.86 12.98
CA ASP A 85 -4.61 18.70 14.44
C ASP A 85 -3.98 17.36 14.83
N SER A 86 -3.52 17.25 16.09
CA SER A 86 -2.91 16.01 16.62
C SER A 86 -3.88 14.81 16.59
N ARG A 87 -5.17 15.05 16.78
CA ARG A 87 -6.23 14.02 16.75
C ARG A 87 -6.48 13.52 15.33
N VAL A 88 -6.50 14.44 14.36
CA VAL A 88 -6.60 14.09 12.94
C VAL A 88 -5.36 13.35 12.49
N GLY A 89 -4.18 13.75 12.96
CA GLY A 89 -2.94 13.00 12.75
C GLY A 89 -3.03 11.57 13.28
N PHE A 90 -3.58 11.37 14.48
CA PHE A 90 -3.82 10.04 15.02
C PHE A 90 -4.74 9.21 14.13
N LEU A 91 -5.86 9.77 13.66
CA LEU A 91 -6.79 9.06 12.76
C LEU A 91 -6.15 8.74 11.41
N ALA A 92 -5.28 9.62 10.90
CA ALA A 92 -4.48 9.33 9.72
C ALA A 92 -3.53 8.13 9.95
N GLY A 93 -2.85 8.09 11.09
CA GLY A 93 -2.03 6.94 11.49
C GLY A 93 -2.84 5.66 11.69
N TRP A 94 -4.07 5.79 12.21
CA TRP A 94 -5.01 4.67 12.36
C TRP A 94 -5.50 4.12 11.02
N ALA A 95 -5.74 4.98 10.03
CA ALA A 95 -6.06 4.57 8.67
C ALA A 95 -4.87 3.87 7.99
N LEU A 96 -3.64 4.40 8.17
CA LEU A 96 -2.42 3.70 7.74
C LEU A 96 -2.24 2.34 8.41
N LEU A 97 -2.56 2.24 9.70
CA LEU A 97 -2.48 0.96 10.41
C LEU A 97 -3.43 -0.08 9.82
N LEU A 98 -4.60 0.32 9.30
CA LEU A 98 -5.49 -0.59 8.56
C LEU A 98 -4.76 -1.17 7.35
N ASP A 99 -4.17 -0.30 6.52
CA ASP A 99 -3.41 -0.73 5.34
C ASP A 99 -2.28 -1.70 5.74
N TYR A 100 -1.38 -1.28 6.62
CA TYR A 100 -0.24 -2.10 7.03
C TYR A 100 -0.63 -3.42 7.72
N LEU A 101 -1.66 -3.42 8.56
CA LEU A 101 -2.09 -4.60 9.33
C LEU A 101 -2.74 -5.66 8.45
N PHE A 102 -3.51 -5.24 7.45
CA PHE A 102 -4.27 -6.15 6.59
C PHE A 102 -3.59 -6.44 5.25
N LEU A 103 -2.55 -5.68 4.86
CA LEU A 103 -1.80 -5.95 3.63
C LEU A 103 -1.19 -7.37 3.57
N PRO A 104 -0.57 -7.91 4.66
CA PRO A 104 -0.12 -9.30 4.66
C PRO A 104 -1.25 -10.29 4.45
N MET A 105 -2.44 -10.03 5.01
CA MET A 105 -3.63 -10.87 4.86
C MET A 105 -4.01 -11.06 3.39
N VAL A 106 -4.08 -9.96 2.62
CA VAL A 106 -4.41 -10.03 1.18
C VAL A 106 -3.30 -10.73 0.40
N ALA A 107 -2.05 -10.47 0.73
CA ALA A 107 -0.92 -11.09 0.06
C ALA A 107 -0.89 -12.62 0.31
N TRP A 108 -1.20 -13.10 1.52
CA TRP A 108 -1.34 -14.53 1.81
C TRP A 108 -2.57 -15.15 1.13
N LEU A 109 -3.69 -14.41 1.02
CA LEU A 109 -4.87 -14.86 0.30
C LEU A 109 -4.57 -15.08 -1.19
N ILE A 110 -3.92 -14.11 -1.85
CA ILE A 110 -3.47 -14.24 -3.24
C ILE A 110 -2.62 -15.50 -3.41
N GLN A 111 -1.66 -15.73 -2.51
CA GLN A 111 -0.80 -16.91 -2.58
C GLN A 111 -1.60 -18.21 -2.40
N ALA A 112 -2.56 -18.26 -1.47
CA ALA A 112 -3.40 -19.42 -1.24
C ALA A 112 -4.24 -19.77 -2.48
N ILE A 113 -4.88 -18.78 -3.10
CA ILE A 113 -5.68 -18.91 -4.33
C ILE A 113 -4.81 -19.47 -5.47
N TYR A 114 -3.65 -18.87 -5.72
CA TYR A 114 -2.78 -19.22 -6.83
C TYR A 114 -2.08 -20.57 -6.64
N LEU A 115 -1.72 -20.92 -5.38
CA LEU A 115 -1.20 -22.25 -5.07
C LEU A 115 -2.28 -23.33 -5.17
N HIS A 116 -3.52 -23.04 -4.77
CA HIS A 116 -4.64 -23.96 -4.95
C HIS A 116 -4.96 -24.17 -6.44
N ALA A 117 -4.93 -23.13 -7.26
CA ALA A 117 -5.13 -23.24 -8.71
C ALA A 117 -4.10 -24.15 -9.39
N GLN A 118 -2.84 -24.15 -8.93
CA GLN A 118 -1.78 -25.03 -9.43
C GLN A 118 -1.82 -26.43 -8.81
N PHE A 119 -2.14 -26.52 -7.50
CA PHE A 119 -2.16 -27.76 -6.72
C PHE A 119 -3.54 -28.00 -6.08
N PRO A 120 -4.57 -28.38 -6.88
CA PRO A 120 -5.95 -28.52 -6.40
C PRO A 120 -6.16 -29.59 -5.32
N ALA A 121 -5.21 -30.51 -5.17
CA ALA A 121 -5.26 -31.54 -4.13
C ALA A 121 -5.18 -30.96 -2.71
N VAL A 122 -4.61 -29.76 -2.55
CA VAL A 122 -4.51 -29.08 -1.26
C VAL A 122 -5.55 -27.96 -1.24
N PRO A 123 -6.48 -27.92 -0.28
CA PRO A 123 -7.51 -26.88 -0.23
C PRO A 123 -6.90 -25.50 0.04
N GLU A 124 -7.56 -24.46 -0.46
CA GLU A 124 -7.10 -23.07 -0.36
C GLU A 124 -6.79 -22.64 1.07
N TRP A 125 -7.69 -22.96 2.02
CA TRP A 125 -7.48 -22.64 3.43
C TRP A 125 -6.18 -23.23 4.01
N ALA A 126 -5.78 -24.41 3.54
CA ALA A 126 -4.55 -25.04 4.02
C ALA A 126 -3.31 -24.29 3.51
N TRP A 127 -3.32 -23.85 2.25
CA TRP A 127 -2.27 -22.99 1.71
C TRP A 127 -2.18 -21.65 2.47
N LEU A 128 -3.33 -21.05 2.80
CA LEU A 128 -3.37 -19.84 3.61
C LEU A 128 -2.72 -20.05 4.98
N VAL A 129 -3.11 -21.11 5.70
CA VAL A 129 -2.52 -21.44 7.02
C VAL A 129 -1.01 -21.67 6.91
N ILE A 130 -0.58 -22.47 5.92
CA ILE A 130 0.84 -22.75 5.70
C ILE A 130 1.62 -21.45 5.52
N ASN A 131 1.16 -20.55 4.63
CA ASN A 131 1.83 -19.29 4.36
C ASN A 131 1.89 -18.37 5.61
N VAL A 132 0.77 -18.24 6.32
CA VAL A 132 0.70 -17.46 7.56
C VAL A 132 1.65 -18.00 8.63
N VAL A 133 1.64 -19.32 8.86
CA VAL A 133 2.49 -19.97 9.87
C VAL A 133 3.96 -19.83 9.50
N LEU A 134 4.33 -20.14 8.25
CA LEU A 134 5.73 -20.03 7.81
C LEU A 134 6.26 -18.61 7.93
N ALA A 135 5.53 -17.60 7.44
CA ALA A 135 5.93 -16.20 7.54
C ALA A 135 6.04 -15.76 9.01
N THR A 136 5.08 -16.16 9.86
CA THR A 136 5.07 -15.85 11.29
C THR A 136 6.28 -16.46 12.00
N VAL A 137 6.59 -17.72 11.76
CA VAL A 137 7.76 -18.41 12.35
C VAL A 137 9.07 -17.73 11.91
N ILE A 138 9.22 -17.45 10.61
CA ILE A 138 10.39 -16.75 10.06
C ILE A 138 10.60 -15.41 10.76
N ASN A 139 9.54 -14.62 10.94
CA ASN A 139 9.61 -13.31 11.60
C ASN A 139 9.87 -13.41 13.10
N ILE A 140 9.33 -14.42 13.80
CA ILE A 140 9.61 -14.64 15.22
C ILE A 140 11.08 -15.02 15.44
N VAL A 141 11.61 -15.93 14.61
CA VAL A 141 13.03 -16.34 14.67
C VAL A 141 13.97 -15.22 14.23
N GLY A 142 13.47 -14.23 13.48
CA GLY A 142 14.26 -13.08 13.03
C GLY A 142 15.12 -13.40 11.80
N LEU A 143 14.76 -14.40 11.01
CA LEU A 143 15.45 -14.72 9.78
C LEU A 143 15.20 -13.60 8.75
N LYS A 144 16.29 -13.05 8.20
CA LYS A 144 16.23 -12.05 7.12
C LYS A 144 16.43 -12.75 5.78
N VAL A 145 15.56 -12.45 4.83
CA VAL A 145 15.81 -12.85 3.43
C VAL A 145 17.02 -12.05 2.94
N ALA A 146 18.03 -12.75 2.42
CA ALA A 146 19.23 -12.08 1.93
C ALA A 146 18.89 -11.18 0.74
N ASP A 147 19.46 -9.99 0.68
CA ASP A 147 19.23 -9.00 -0.39
C ASP A 147 19.50 -9.57 -1.79
N ARG A 148 20.45 -10.52 -1.90
CA ARG A 148 20.70 -11.22 -3.16
C ARG A 148 19.52 -12.07 -3.61
N VAL A 149 18.88 -12.80 -2.67
CA VAL A 149 17.69 -13.63 -2.96
C VAL A 149 16.53 -12.74 -3.39
N ASN A 150 16.27 -11.67 -2.66
CA ASN A 150 15.21 -10.73 -3.01
C ASN A 150 15.41 -10.10 -4.41
N ARG A 151 16.65 -9.73 -4.77
CA ARG A 151 16.97 -9.23 -6.13
C ARG A 151 16.74 -10.28 -7.21
N VAL A 152 17.14 -11.53 -6.98
CA VAL A 152 16.91 -12.62 -7.93
C VAL A 152 15.41 -12.87 -8.12
N LEU A 153 14.64 -12.89 -7.05
CA LEU A 153 13.18 -13.04 -7.12
C LEU A 153 12.53 -11.88 -7.88
N LEU A 154 12.94 -10.64 -7.64
CA LEU A 154 12.42 -9.47 -8.35
C LEU A 154 12.75 -9.54 -9.85
N LEU A 155 13.96 -9.93 -10.22
CA LEU A 155 14.33 -10.13 -11.62
C LEU A 155 13.53 -11.28 -12.25
N GLY A 156 13.32 -12.37 -11.53
CA GLY A 156 12.49 -13.50 -11.98
C GLY A 156 11.03 -13.08 -12.23
N VAL A 157 10.44 -12.37 -11.30
CA VAL A 157 9.06 -11.84 -11.45
C VAL A 157 8.97 -10.87 -12.62
N THR A 158 9.96 -9.98 -12.80
CA THR A 158 10.01 -9.07 -13.95
C THR A 158 10.12 -9.82 -15.26
N ALA A 159 10.97 -10.86 -15.32
CA ALA A 159 11.11 -11.70 -16.51
C ALA A 159 9.80 -12.42 -16.85
N VAL A 160 9.10 -12.96 -15.85
CA VAL A 160 7.76 -13.56 -16.02
C VAL A 160 6.77 -12.58 -16.63
N LEU A 161 6.71 -11.33 -16.14
CA LEU A 161 5.82 -10.31 -16.69
C LEU A 161 6.16 -9.97 -18.14
N VAL A 162 7.45 -9.87 -18.49
CA VAL A 162 7.89 -9.62 -19.87
C VAL A 162 7.51 -10.78 -20.79
N VAL A 163 7.75 -12.01 -20.36
CA VAL A 163 7.38 -13.20 -21.14
C VAL A 163 5.87 -13.30 -21.30
N LEU A 164 5.10 -13.08 -20.24
CA LEU A 164 3.63 -13.03 -20.30
C LEU A 164 3.15 -11.98 -21.31
N ALA A 165 3.74 -10.78 -21.29
CA ALA A 165 3.39 -9.71 -22.23
C ALA A 165 3.62 -10.15 -23.70
N VAL A 166 4.77 -10.77 -23.98
CA VAL A 166 5.08 -11.29 -25.32
C VAL A 166 4.11 -12.40 -25.74
N LEU A 167 3.79 -13.32 -24.83
CA LEU A 167 2.83 -14.41 -25.10
C LEU A 167 1.42 -13.87 -25.33
N CYS A 168 0.97 -12.86 -24.57
CA CYS A 168 -0.32 -12.21 -24.79
C CYS A 168 -0.39 -11.52 -26.16
N VAL A 169 0.68 -10.84 -26.58
CA VAL A 169 0.77 -10.24 -27.93
C VAL A 169 0.69 -11.33 -29.00
N HIS A 170 1.47 -12.39 -28.89
CA HIS A 170 1.48 -13.50 -29.85
C HIS A 170 0.08 -14.15 -29.96
N TYR A 171 -0.53 -14.42 -28.82
CA TYR A 171 -1.87 -15.02 -28.74
C TYR A 171 -2.94 -14.10 -29.32
N GLY A 172 -2.94 -12.81 -28.95
CA GLY A 172 -3.91 -11.81 -29.44
C GLY A 172 -3.83 -11.60 -30.95
N LEU A 173 -2.63 -11.58 -31.54
CA LEU A 173 -2.44 -11.49 -32.99
C LEU A 173 -2.96 -12.75 -33.72
N GLY A 174 -2.80 -13.93 -33.11
CA GLY A 174 -3.25 -15.20 -33.70
C GLY A 174 -4.77 -15.45 -33.64
N HIS A 175 -5.48 -14.88 -32.63
CA HIS A 175 -6.87 -15.23 -32.34
C HIS A 175 -7.89 -14.09 -32.49
N GLY A 176 -7.50 -12.84 -32.47
CA GLY A 176 -8.45 -11.70 -32.54
C GLY A 176 -8.03 -10.58 -33.46
N GLY A 177 -6.77 -10.59 -33.86
CA GLY A 177 -6.21 -9.51 -34.66
C GLY A 177 -6.27 -8.13 -33.95
N THR A 178 -5.85 -7.09 -34.67
CA THR A 178 -5.83 -5.72 -34.12
C THR A 178 -7.23 -5.12 -33.91
N ALA A 179 -8.27 -5.65 -34.61
CA ALA A 179 -9.64 -5.14 -34.50
C ALA A 179 -10.24 -5.31 -33.08
N SER A 180 -9.80 -6.32 -32.30
CA SER A 180 -10.30 -6.55 -30.96
C SER A 180 -9.56 -5.72 -29.89
N ALA A 181 -8.42 -5.11 -30.22
CA ALA A 181 -7.60 -4.37 -29.26
C ALA A 181 -8.34 -3.17 -28.64
N GLY A 182 -9.14 -2.46 -29.42
CA GLY A 182 -9.96 -1.34 -28.93
C GLY A 182 -11.03 -1.78 -27.92
N HIS A 183 -11.58 -2.98 -28.08
CA HIS A 183 -12.58 -3.53 -27.17
C HIS A 183 -12.02 -3.84 -25.77
N ALA A 184 -10.71 -4.01 -25.61
CA ALA A 184 -10.06 -4.17 -24.32
C ALA A 184 -10.15 -2.90 -23.45
N PHE A 185 -10.26 -1.71 -24.05
CA PHE A 185 -10.45 -0.46 -23.31
C PHE A 185 -11.93 -0.16 -23.07
N TRP A 186 -12.78 -0.43 -24.08
CA TRP A 186 -14.21 -0.18 -23.99
C TRP A 186 -14.99 -1.09 -24.93
N ASN A 187 -16.02 -1.75 -24.43
CA ASN A 187 -16.87 -2.67 -25.18
C ASN A 187 -18.36 -2.42 -24.87
N HIS A 188 -19.26 -3.12 -25.54
CA HIS A 188 -20.72 -2.93 -25.40
C HIS A 188 -21.27 -3.21 -24.00
N ALA A 189 -20.61 -4.06 -23.21
CA ALA A 189 -21.00 -4.38 -21.84
C ALA A 189 -20.45 -3.38 -20.80
N THR A 190 -19.48 -2.55 -21.22
CA THR A 190 -18.79 -1.61 -20.35
C THR A 190 -19.69 -0.42 -19.99
N SER A 191 -19.67 -0.01 -18.73
CA SER A 191 -20.33 1.21 -18.24
C SER A 191 -19.37 2.01 -17.37
N PHE A 192 -19.60 3.32 -17.28
CA PHE A 192 -18.75 4.19 -16.43
C PHE A 192 -18.75 3.72 -14.97
N SER A 193 -19.90 3.33 -14.42
CA SER A 193 -20.02 2.80 -13.06
C SER A 193 -19.22 1.50 -12.88
N ALA A 194 -19.27 0.57 -13.85
CA ALA A 194 -18.50 -0.68 -13.78
C ALA A 194 -16.99 -0.42 -13.78
N VAL A 195 -16.52 0.49 -14.64
CA VAL A 195 -15.10 0.82 -14.75
C VAL A 195 -14.60 1.56 -13.50
N THR A 196 -15.39 2.46 -12.92
CA THR A 196 -15.01 3.17 -11.68
C THR A 196 -15.01 2.25 -10.46
N ALA A 197 -15.95 1.30 -10.38
CA ALA A 197 -15.92 0.26 -9.36
C ALA A 197 -14.67 -0.63 -9.51
N ALA A 198 -14.33 -1.03 -10.73
CA ALA A 198 -13.09 -1.75 -11.02
C ALA A 198 -11.84 -0.91 -10.70
N ALA A 199 -11.86 0.41 -10.96
CA ALA A 199 -10.76 1.32 -10.64
C ALA A 199 -10.55 1.45 -9.12
N ALA A 200 -11.63 1.42 -8.33
CA ALA A 200 -11.53 1.41 -6.86
C ALA A 200 -10.81 0.15 -6.35
N VAL A 201 -11.02 -1.01 -6.97
CA VAL A 201 -10.27 -2.25 -6.67
C VAL A 201 -8.84 -2.15 -7.20
N ALA A 202 -8.66 -1.66 -8.45
CA ALA A 202 -7.34 -1.53 -9.10
C ALA A 202 -6.38 -0.61 -8.34
N ALA A 203 -6.91 0.33 -7.54
CA ALA A 203 -6.10 1.19 -6.67
C ALA A 203 -5.24 0.40 -5.67
N TYR A 204 -5.62 -0.83 -5.31
CA TYR A 204 -4.78 -1.74 -4.52
C TYR A 204 -3.38 -1.91 -5.10
N ALA A 205 -3.26 -1.98 -6.44
CA ALA A 205 -1.96 -2.11 -7.11
C ALA A 205 -1.05 -0.89 -6.91
N PHE A 206 -1.60 0.26 -6.55
CA PHE A 206 -0.82 1.49 -6.31
C PHE A 206 -0.37 1.64 -4.86
N LEU A 207 -0.82 0.81 -3.93
CA LEU A 207 -0.40 0.89 -2.53
C LEU A 207 1.12 0.80 -2.44
N GLY A 208 1.71 1.76 -1.73
CA GLY A 208 3.16 1.86 -1.58
C GLY A 208 3.82 2.99 -2.37
N PHE A 209 3.14 3.68 -3.30
CA PHE A 209 3.72 4.88 -3.90
C PHE A 209 3.99 5.98 -2.85
N ASP A 210 3.19 6.02 -1.80
CA ASP A 210 3.32 6.94 -0.67
C ASP A 210 4.48 6.56 0.27
N ALA A 211 4.87 5.27 0.29
CA ALA A 211 6.04 4.79 1.03
C ALA A 211 7.34 5.46 0.55
N VAL A 212 7.39 5.96 -0.68
CA VAL A 212 8.50 6.79 -1.18
C VAL A 212 8.75 8.02 -0.28
N SER A 213 7.69 8.57 0.33
CA SER A 213 7.81 9.72 1.23
C SER A 213 8.58 9.39 2.52
N THR A 214 8.59 8.13 2.95
CA THR A 214 9.29 7.68 4.16
C THR A 214 10.80 7.66 4.00
N LEU A 215 11.32 7.65 2.76
CA LEU A 215 12.75 7.70 2.46
C LEU A 215 13.34 9.11 2.54
N SER A 216 12.58 10.10 3.01
CA SER A 216 13.00 11.51 3.05
C SER A 216 14.33 11.74 3.78
N GLU A 217 14.68 10.89 4.75
CA GLU A 217 15.89 11.01 5.55
C GLU A 217 17.11 10.30 4.90
N GLU A 218 16.87 9.43 3.89
CA GLU A 218 17.91 8.65 3.20
C GLU A 218 18.37 9.28 1.87
N VAL A 219 17.76 10.41 1.50
CA VAL A 219 17.99 11.09 0.21
C VAL A 219 18.79 12.38 0.41
N ARG A 220 19.75 12.67 -0.50
CA ARG A 220 20.60 13.89 -0.42
C ARG A 220 19.83 15.19 -0.47
N ASP A 221 18.82 15.31 -1.35
CA ASP A 221 17.96 16.48 -1.49
C ASP A 221 16.48 16.05 -1.44
N PRO A 222 15.93 15.80 -0.23
CA PRO A 222 14.59 15.29 -0.09
C PRO A 222 13.52 16.23 -0.67
N ARG A 223 13.73 17.54 -0.59
CA ARG A 223 12.76 18.54 -1.10
C ARG A 223 12.61 18.53 -2.61
N ARG A 224 13.57 18.01 -3.36
CA ARG A 224 13.51 17.89 -4.82
C ARG A 224 13.31 16.46 -5.29
N THR A 225 14.01 15.53 -4.67
CA THR A 225 14.03 14.12 -5.10
C THR A 225 12.73 13.41 -4.75
N ILE A 226 12.27 13.49 -3.50
CA ILE A 226 11.05 12.80 -3.05
C ILE A 226 9.80 13.20 -3.85
N PRO A 227 9.48 14.51 -4.05
CA PRO A 227 8.34 14.89 -4.85
C PRO A 227 8.35 14.36 -6.28
N ARG A 228 9.52 14.36 -6.92
CA ARG A 228 9.67 13.83 -8.29
C ARG A 228 9.55 12.30 -8.31
N SER A 229 10.13 11.64 -7.31
CA SER A 229 10.06 10.18 -7.20
C SER A 229 8.63 9.70 -7.02
N ILE A 230 7.82 10.33 -6.17
CA ILE A 230 6.41 9.98 -5.98
C ILE A 230 5.65 10.02 -7.31
N ILE A 231 5.77 11.13 -8.05
CA ILE A 231 5.08 11.29 -9.34
C ILE A 231 5.56 10.26 -10.36
N LEU A 232 6.89 10.07 -10.47
CA LEU A 232 7.47 9.10 -11.40
C LEU A 232 7.09 7.66 -11.03
N THR A 233 7.00 7.33 -9.75
CA THR A 233 6.56 6.01 -9.28
C THR A 233 5.13 5.74 -9.72
N VAL A 234 4.20 6.69 -9.50
CA VAL A 234 2.79 6.54 -9.92
C VAL A 234 2.68 6.40 -11.44
N LEU A 235 3.41 7.22 -12.21
CA LEU A 235 3.37 7.17 -13.67
C LEU A 235 3.98 5.88 -14.22
N THR A 236 5.12 5.45 -13.68
CA THR A 236 5.80 4.22 -14.13
C THR A 236 4.98 2.99 -13.76
N GLY A 237 4.52 2.89 -12.51
CA GLY A 237 3.67 1.79 -12.05
C GLY A 237 2.35 1.74 -12.80
N GLY A 238 1.66 2.89 -12.90
CA GLY A 238 0.42 3.01 -13.66
C GLY A 238 0.58 2.65 -15.13
N GLY A 239 1.68 3.08 -15.77
CA GLY A 239 2.02 2.69 -17.14
C GLY A 239 2.18 1.18 -17.29
N ILE A 240 2.91 0.53 -16.37
CA ILE A 240 3.07 -0.93 -16.35
C ILE A 240 1.70 -1.60 -16.18
N PHE A 241 0.88 -1.16 -15.23
CA PHE A 241 -0.44 -1.76 -14.98
C PHE A 241 -1.38 -1.62 -16.19
N ILE A 242 -1.43 -0.45 -16.82
CA ILE A 242 -2.23 -0.22 -18.02
C ILE A 242 -1.76 -1.13 -19.16
N VAL A 243 -0.45 -1.19 -19.44
CA VAL A 243 0.10 -1.99 -20.53
C VAL A 243 -0.13 -3.49 -20.30
N ILE A 244 0.22 -4.00 -19.13
CA ILE A 244 0.07 -5.44 -18.83
C ILE A 244 -1.41 -5.83 -18.83
N SER A 245 -2.27 -5.06 -18.16
CA SER A 245 -3.71 -5.35 -18.15
C SER A 245 -4.34 -5.25 -19.55
N PHE A 246 -3.87 -4.33 -20.40
CA PHE A 246 -4.28 -4.24 -21.79
C PHE A 246 -3.92 -5.52 -22.56
N LEU A 247 -2.68 -5.99 -22.45
CA LEU A 247 -2.23 -7.19 -23.16
C LEU A 247 -2.98 -8.44 -22.68
N MET A 248 -3.20 -8.56 -21.37
CA MET A 248 -3.99 -9.64 -20.80
C MET A 248 -5.46 -9.59 -21.26
N GLN A 249 -6.07 -8.40 -21.26
CA GLN A 249 -7.46 -8.18 -21.68
C GLN A 249 -7.65 -8.38 -23.19
N TRP A 250 -6.64 -8.06 -23.98
CA TRP A 250 -6.64 -8.31 -25.42
C TRP A 250 -6.53 -9.80 -25.74
N ALA A 251 -5.70 -10.54 -24.99
CA ALA A 251 -5.59 -12.00 -25.11
C ALA A 251 -6.87 -12.72 -24.63
N HIS A 252 -7.62 -12.14 -23.69
CA HIS A 252 -8.88 -12.67 -23.17
C HIS A 252 -9.97 -11.58 -23.22
N PRO A 253 -10.67 -11.42 -24.35
CA PRO A 253 -11.76 -10.45 -24.49
C PRO A 253 -12.93 -10.77 -23.54
N GLY A 254 -13.49 -9.73 -22.91
CA GLY A 254 -14.60 -9.86 -21.96
C GLY A 254 -14.13 -9.99 -20.49
N GLY A 255 -15.10 -10.06 -19.58
CA GLY A 255 -14.84 -10.10 -18.12
C GLY A 255 -15.20 -11.43 -17.48
N SER A 256 -15.49 -12.49 -18.25
CA SER A 256 -15.95 -13.78 -17.72
C SER A 256 -14.79 -14.76 -17.59
N PHE A 257 -14.57 -15.27 -16.37
CA PHE A 257 -13.64 -16.34 -16.08
C PHE A 257 -14.36 -17.45 -15.30
N PRO A 258 -13.97 -18.73 -15.45
CA PRO A 258 -14.47 -19.82 -14.61
C PRO A 258 -14.24 -19.56 -13.13
N ASP A 259 -13.07 -19.00 -12.80
CA ASP A 259 -12.71 -18.47 -11.50
C ASP A 259 -11.96 -17.14 -11.71
N GLN A 260 -12.56 -16.06 -11.22
CA GLN A 260 -12.00 -14.72 -11.40
C GLN A 260 -10.78 -14.46 -10.49
N ASP A 261 -10.70 -15.14 -9.34
CA ASP A 261 -9.65 -14.89 -8.36
C ASP A 261 -8.32 -15.52 -8.80
N SER A 262 -8.35 -16.62 -9.58
CA SER A 262 -7.17 -17.26 -10.20
C SER A 262 -7.00 -16.98 -11.70
N ALA A 263 -7.75 -16.03 -12.26
CA ALA A 263 -7.78 -15.74 -13.69
C ALA A 263 -6.41 -15.46 -14.32
N GLY A 264 -5.48 -14.85 -13.58
CA GLY A 264 -4.11 -14.64 -14.07
C GLY A 264 -3.36 -15.94 -14.35
N TYR A 265 -3.53 -16.97 -13.52
CA TYR A 265 -2.98 -18.30 -13.75
C TYR A 265 -3.66 -19.00 -14.93
N LEU A 266 -5.00 -18.94 -14.99
CA LEU A 266 -5.78 -19.52 -16.10
C LEU A 266 -5.40 -18.88 -17.44
N LEU A 267 -5.26 -17.56 -17.50
CA LEU A 267 -4.82 -16.86 -18.70
C LEU A 267 -3.39 -17.26 -19.08
N SER A 268 -2.48 -17.34 -18.11
CA SER A 268 -1.11 -17.79 -18.35
C SER A 268 -1.06 -19.21 -18.95
N THR A 269 -1.97 -20.09 -18.52
CA THR A 269 -2.12 -21.43 -19.08
C THR A 269 -2.63 -21.37 -20.53
N THR A 270 -3.56 -20.48 -20.82
CA THR A 270 -4.12 -20.30 -22.17
C THR A 270 -3.08 -19.77 -23.16
N VAL A 271 -2.31 -18.74 -22.79
CA VAL A 271 -1.39 -18.08 -23.72
C VAL A 271 -0.01 -18.71 -23.80
N GLY A 272 0.45 -19.37 -22.74
CA GLY A 272 1.81 -19.92 -22.63
C GLY A 272 1.86 -21.43 -22.34
N GLY A 273 0.70 -22.07 -22.18
CA GLY A 273 0.61 -23.47 -21.79
C GLY A 273 0.88 -23.70 -20.28
N LYS A 274 0.57 -24.92 -19.83
CA LYS A 274 0.66 -25.28 -18.40
C LYS A 274 2.05 -25.11 -17.82
N THR A 275 3.10 -25.47 -18.56
CA THR A 275 4.49 -25.36 -18.07
C THR A 275 4.89 -23.92 -17.77
N PHE A 276 4.55 -22.98 -18.67
CA PHE A 276 4.80 -21.57 -18.43
C PHE A 276 4.00 -21.06 -17.22
N ALA A 277 2.71 -21.39 -17.16
CA ALA A 277 1.85 -20.98 -16.05
C ALA A 277 2.37 -21.47 -14.69
N ASP A 278 2.79 -22.74 -14.62
CA ASP A 278 3.33 -23.36 -13.41
C ASP A 278 4.63 -22.70 -12.96
N VAL A 279 5.57 -22.46 -13.89
CA VAL A 279 6.83 -21.77 -13.58
C VAL A 279 6.60 -20.31 -13.16
N ALA A 280 5.75 -19.60 -13.91
CA ALA A 280 5.40 -18.21 -13.61
C ALA A 280 4.74 -18.08 -12.23
N ASN A 281 3.84 -19.01 -11.91
CA ASN A 281 3.17 -19.05 -10.63
C ASN A 281 4.16 -19.28 -9.48
N ILE A 282 5.02 -20.30 -9.57
CA ILE A 282 6.02 -20.59 -8.52
C ILE A 282 6.96 -19.39 -8.31
N VAL A 283 7.46 -18.76 -9.39
CA VAL A 283 8.31 -17.57 -9.29
C VAL A 283 7.56 -16.42 -8.62
N GLY A 284 6.30 -16.18 -9.01
CA GLY A 284 5.44 -15.17 -8.41
C GLY A 284 5.17 -15.44 -6.93
N MET A 285 4.88 -16.69 -6.57
CA MET A 285 4.59 -17.08 -5.18
C MET A 285 5.84 -16.96 -4.28
N LEU A 286 7.01 -17.37 -4.75
CA LEU A 286 8.26 -17.19 -4.00
C LEU A 286 8.58 -15.70 -3.77
N GLY A 287 8.43 -14.86 -4.80
CA GLY A 287 8.59 -13.41 -4.68
C GLY A 287 7.56 -12.78 -3.76
N GLY A 288 6.30 -13.16 -3.90
CA GLY A 288 5.20 -12.73 -3.04
C GLY A 288 5.40 -13.14 -1.58
N PHE A 289 5.85 -14.37 -1.31
CA PHE A 289 6.14 -14.85 0.04
C PHE A 289 7.25 -14.05 0.71
N ALA A 290 8.35 -13.76 -0.01
CA ALA A 290 9.43 -12.91 0.51
C ALA A 290 8.90 -11.51 0.87
N SER A 291 8.02 -10.94 0.04
CA SER A 291 7.35 -9.66 0.31
C SER A 291 6.44 -9.74 1.53
N CYS A 292 5.64 -10.80 1.70
CA CYS A 292 4.81 -11.00 2.89
C CYS A 292 5.61 -11.03 4.20
N VAL A 293 6.74 -11.75 4.22
CA VAL A 293 7.64 -11.78 5.37
C VAL A 293 8.14 -10.37 5.71
N ALA A 294 8.55 -9.59 4.70
CA ALA A 294 9.02 -8.22 4.87
C ALA A 294 7.90 -7.28 5.38
N ILE A 295 6.70 -7.36 4.79
CA ILE A 295 5.55 -6.54 5.18
C ILE A 295 5.14 -6.86 6.63
N GLN A 296 5.02 -8.14 7.00
CA GLN A 296 4.70 -8.54 8.37
C GLN A 296 5.75 -8.04 9.37
N ALA A 297 7.04 -8.11 9.02
CA ALA A 297 8.12 -7.59 9.86
C ALA A 297 8.00 -6.06 10.04
N SER A 298 7.77 -5.33 8.96
CA SER A 298 7.59 -3.86 8.97
C SER A 298 6.38 -3.45 9.80
N THR A 299 5.23 -4.08 9.56
CA THR A 299 4.00 -3.85 10.32
C THR A 299 4.17 -4.12 11.80
N SER A 300 4.86 -5.21 12.17
CA SER A 300 5.09 -5.56 13.57
C SER A 300 5.93 -4.50 14.31
N ARG A 301 6.90 -3.89 13.61
CA ARG A 301 7.71 -2.78 14.12
C ARG A 301 6.89 -1.50 14.25
N LEU A 302 6.06 -1.18 13.24
CA LEU A 302 5.15 -0.04 13.30
C LEU A 302 4.23 -0.15 14.53
N MET A 303 3.59 -1.31 14.73
CA MET A 303 2.75 -1.56 15.90
C MET A 303 3.53 -1.46 17.21
N PHE A 304 4.81 -1.89 17.23
CA PHE A 304 5.67 -1.73 18.39
C PHE A 304 5.93 -0.26 18.71
N VAL A 305 6.27 0.57 17.71
CA VAL A 305 6.46 2.02 17.88
C VAL A 305 5.17 2.67 18.39
N MET A 306 4.03 2.36 17.78
CA MET A 306 2.72 2.86 18.22
C MET A 306 2.40 2.43 19.66
N GLY A 307 2.77 1.21 20.06
CA GLY A 307 2.62 0.71 21.43
C GLY A 307 3.56 1.41 22.41
N ARG A 308 4.83 1.60 22.03
CA ARG A 308 5.84 2.31 22.84
C ARG A 308 5.40 3.75 23.12
N ASP A 309 4.93 4.45 22.11
CA ASP A 309 4.56 5.86 22.16
C ASP A 309 3.13 6.09 22.69
N GLY A 310 2.40 5.01 23.07
CA GLY A 310 1.10 5.08 23.74
C GLY A 310 -0.09 5.26 22.79
N ALA A 311 0.11 5.19 21.48
CA ALA A 311 -0.97 5.18 20.49
C ALA A 311 -1.75 3.85 20.48
N LEU A 312 -1.06 2.74 20.81
CA LEU A 312 -1.66 1.42 21.07
C LEU A 312 -1.40 1.01 22.54
N PRO A 313 -2.14 0.02 23.10
CA PRO A 313 -1.90 -0.47 24.46
C PRO A 313 -0.46 -0.93 24.69
N ARG A 314 0.33 -0.15 25.42
CA ARG A 314 1.77 -0.39 25.64
C ARG A 314 2.06 -1.77 26.23
N ARG A 315 1.16 -2.29 27.08
CA ARG A 315 1.34 -3.60 27.74
C ARG A 315 1.33 -4.78 26.75
N VAL A 316 0.65 -4.63 25.62
CA VAL A 316 0.51 -5.66 24.57
C VAL A 316 1.48 -5.41 23.42
N PHE A 317 1.44 -4.22 22.83
CA PHE A 317 2.12 -3.91 21.57
C PHE A 317 3.53 -3.31 21.76
N GLY A 318 3.81 -2.66 22.89
CA GLY A 318 5.08 -1.99 23.18
C GLY A 318 6.14 -2.90 23.86
N ARG A 319 6.10 -4.22 23.62
CA ARG A 319 7.04 -5.17 24.24
C ARG A 319 7.85 -5.94 23.21
N LEU A 320 9.14 -6.09 23.47
CA LEU A 320 10.05 -6.98 22.74
C LEU A 320 10.28 -8.27 23.52
N HIS A 321 10.41 -9.37 22.79
CA HIS A 321 10.80 -10.64 23.39
C HIS A 321 12.25 -10.58 23.89
N ARG A 322 12.50 -10.97 25.14
CA ARG A 322 13.80 -10.78 25.83
C ARG A 322 15.00 -11.40 25.11
N ARG A 323 14.83 -12.57 24.46
CA ARG A 323 15.94 -13.27 23.78
C ARG A 323 16.01 -12.95 22.28
N LEU A 324 14.86 -12.81 21.62
CA LEU A 324 14.79 -12.67 20.17
C LEU A 324 14.84 -11.21 19.74
N LEU A 325 14.61 -10.25 20.65
CA LEU A 325 14.54 -8.81 20.40
C LEU A 325 13.54 -8.44 19.28
N THR A 326 12.55 -9.32 19.07
CA THR A 326 11.47 -9.16 18.09
C THR A 326 10.15 -8.88 18.82
N PRO A 327 9.21 -8.13 18.22
CA PRO A 327 7.88 -7.87 18.79
C PRO A 327 6.93 -9.05 18.51
N VAL A 328 7.21 -10.20 19.14
CA VAL A 328 6.53 -11.49 18.90
C VAL A 328 5.01 -11.37 18.99
N THR A 329 4.49 -10.65 19.99
CA THR A 329 3.03 -10.43 20.12
C THR A 329 2.44 -9.77 18.88
N ASN A 330 3.12 -8.77 18.32
CA ASN A 330 2.65 -8.06 17.13
C ASN A 330 2.67 -8.98 15.91
N VAL A 331 3.74 -9.77 15.74
CA VAL A 331 3.83 -10.76 14.65
C VAL A 331 2.70 -11.78 14.73
N LEU A 332 2.38 -12.28 15.94
CA LEU A 332 1.27 -13.22 16.16
C LEU A 332 -0.10 -12.57 15.88
N VAL A 333 -0.31 -11.31 16.28
CA VAL A 333 -1.55 -10.58 15.99
C VAL A 333 -1.74 -10.43 14.48
N ILE A 334 -0.69 -10.06 13.73
CA ILE A 334 -0.76 -9.95 12.27
C ILE A 334 -1.06 -11.32 11.64
N GLY A 335 -0.41 -12.39 12.13
CA GLY A 335 -0.72 -13.76 11.68
C GLY A 335 -2.18 -14.14 11.92
N ALA A 336 -2.71 -13.86 13.12
CA ALA A 336 -4.11 -14.11 13.44
C ALA A 336 -5.08 -13.31 12.55
N VAL A 337 -4.75 -12.03 12.28
CA VAL A 337 -5.51 -11.20 11.32
C VAL A 337 -5.45 -11.81 9.91
N GLY A 338 -4.30 -12.35 9.52
CA GLY A 338 -4.13 -13.03 8.22
C GLY A 338 -5.13 -14.18 8.01
N LEU A 339 -5.48 -14.91 9.07
CA LEU A 339 -6.45 -16.02 8.99
C LEU A 339 -7.89 -15.55 8.74
N LEU A 340 -8.22 -14.27 8.94
CA LEU A 340 -9.55 -13.72 8.62
C LEU A 340 -9.82 -13.79 7.11
N ALA A 341 -8.79 -13.87 6.28
CA ALA A 341 -8.90 -14.03 4.84
C ALA A 341 -9.69 -15.27 4.41
N MET A 342 -9.78 -16.31 5.25
CA MET A 342 -10.59 -17.51 4.96
C MET A 342 -12.07 -17.22 4.67
N ASN A 343 -12.57 -16.06 5.12
CA ASN A 343 -13.97 -15.67 5.01
C ASN A 343 -14.18 -14.49 4.05
N LEU A 344 -13.16 -14.09 3.31
CA LEU A 344 -13.20 -12.93 2.42
C LEU A 344 -12.89 -13.35 0.98
N SER A 345 -13.62 -12.76 0.03
CA SER A 345 -13.22 -12.81 -1.37
C SER A 345 -11.99 -11.90 -1.59
N LEU A 346 -11.23 -12.16 -2.67
CA LEU A 346 -10.10 -11.30 -3.03
C LEU A 346 -10.57 -9.85 -3.29
N ALA A 347 -11.74 -9.68 -3.89
CA ALA A 347 -12.35 -8.36 -4.13
C ALA A 347 -12.68 -7.62 -2.83
N ASP A 348 -13.28 -8.31 -1.84
CA ASP A 348 -13.60 -7.68 -0.53
C ASP A 348 -12.34 -7.35 0.26
N ALA A 349 -11.36 -8.27 0.26
CA ALA A 349 -10.11 -8.08 1.00
C ALA A 349 -9.28 -6.91 0.45
N THR A 350 -9.12 -6.79 -0.88
CA THR A 350 -8.45 -5.66 -1.52
C THR A 350 -9.21 -4.35 -1.34
N SER A 351 -10.53 -4.38 -1.47
CA SER A 351 -11.39 -3.20 -1.27
C SER A 351 -11.34 -2.69 0.18
N PHE A 352 -11.24 -3.59 1.17
CA PHE A 352 -11.15 -3.21 2.58
C PHE A 352 -9.86 -2.44 2.88
N ILE A 353 -8.73 -2.85 2.33
CA ILE A 353 -7.47 -2.11 2.46
C ILE A 353 -7.56 -0.76 1.77
N ASN A 354 -8.12 -0.72 0.55
CA ASN A 354 -8.30 0.52 -0.20
C ASN A 354 -9.14 1.55 0.54
N PHE A 355 -10.10 1.14 1.37
CA PHE A 355 -10.85 2.06 2.22
C PHE A 355 -9.93 2.87 3.15
N GLY A 356 -8.98 2.21 3.81
CA GLY A 356 -7.98 2.87 4.68
C GLY A 356 -7.05 3.80 3.90
N ALA A 357 -6.57 3.31 2.75
CA ALA A 357 -5.70 4.08 1.86
C ALA A 357 -6.38 5.36 1.36
N PHE A 358 -7.60 5.27 0.84
CA PHE A 358 -8.36 6.43 0.35
C PHE A 358 -8.67 7.44 1.45
N LEU A 359 -8.90 7.01 2.69
CA LEU A 359 -9.01 7.93 3.83
C LEU A 359 -7.70 8.68 4.06
N GLY A 360 -6.56 7.99 4.06
CA GLY A 360 -5.25 8.60 4.17
C GLY A 360 -4.97 9.58 3.03
N PHE A 361 -5.30 9.19 1.79
CA PHE A 361 -5.12 10.00 0.59
C PHE A 361 -6.00 11.25 0.60
N THR A 362 -7.27 11.12 1.00
CA THR A 362 -8.18 12.26 1.22
C THR A 362 -7.58 13.23 2.23
N LEU A 363 -7.05 12.73 3.36
CA LEU A 363 -6.44 13.58 4.39
C LEU A 363 -5.21 14.32 3.87
N VAL A 364 -4.35 13.71 3.06
CA VAL A 364 -3.20 14.40 2.46
C VAL A 364 -3.66 15.53 1.53
N ASN A 365 -4.70 15.29 0.72
CA ASN A 365 -5.29 16.31 -0.12
C ASN A 365 -5.83 17.48 0.72
N VAL A 366 -6.52 17.20 1.82
CA VAL A 366 -7.01 18.22 2.78
C VAL A 366 -5.86 18.96 3.45
N CYS A 367 -4.75 18.30 3.79
CA CYS A 367 -3.56 18.95 4.35
C CYS A 367 -2.97 20.00 3.42
N VAL A 368 -2.92 19.74 2.10
CA VAL A 368 -2.44 20.73 1.11
C VAL A 368 -3.35 21.97 1.10
N ILE A 369 -4.67 21.77 1.17
CA ILE A 369 -5.64 22.89 1.22
C ILE A 369 -5.46 23.69 2.50
N ALA A 370 -5.37 23.02 3.66
CA ALA A 370 -5.17 23.67 4.95
C ALA A 370 -3.87 24.49 5.00
N TYR A 371 -2.77 23.90 4.49
CA TYR A 371 -1.49 24.61 4.32
C TYR A 371 -1.65 25.87 3.48
N ALA A 372 -2.29 25.78 2.30
CA ALA A 372 -2.49 26.92 1.42
C ALA A 372 -3.31 28.03 2.07
N VAL A 373 -4.42 27.67 2.73
CA VAL A 373 -5.27 28.64 3.44
C VAL A 373 -4.50 29.36 4.55
N ARG A 374 -3.66 28.64 5.30
CA ARG A 374 -2.82 29.23 6.35
C ARG A 374 -1.79 30.19 5.75
N GLN A 375 -1.12 29.82 4.65
CA GLN A 375 -0.15 30.64 3.96
C GLN A 375 -0.80 31.92 3.35
N TRP A 376 -2.01 31.80 2.80
CA TRP A 376 -2.73 32.97 2.29
C TRP A 376 -3.11 33.95 3.40
N ARG A 377 -3.47 33.47 4.58
CA ARG A 377 -3.73 34.32 5.76
C ARG A 377 -2.47 35.03 6.25
N SER A 378 -1.30 34.45 6.05
CA SER A 378 0.00 35.11 6.36
C SER A 378 0.56 35.97 5.25
N GLY A 379 -0.20 36.20 4.16
CA GLY A 379 0.20 37.08 3.06
C GLY A 379 0.95 36.38 1.92
N THR A 380 1.31 35.12 2.05
CA THR A 380 2.00 34.36 0.99
C THR A 380 0.99 33.80 0.00
N ARG A 381 1.03 34.21 -1.26
CA ARG A 381 0.12 33.76 -2.30
C ARG A 381 0.68 32.57 -3.06
N HIS A 382 -0.03 31.45 -3.02
CA HIS A 382 0.19 30.27 -3.86
C HIS A 382 -0.83 30.22 -5.00
N SER A 383 -0.51 29.50 -6.10
CA SER A 383 -1.44 29.28 -7.20
C SER A 383 -2.71 28.53 -6.72
N PRO A 384 -3.92 29.11 -6.86
CA PRO A 384 -5.16 28.43 -6.45
C PRO A 384 -5.37 27.08 -7.15
N VAL A 385 -5.01 26.98 -8.43
CA VAL A 385 -5.14 25.73 -9.18
C VAL A 385 -4.32 24.63 -8.55
N ARG A 386 -3.06 24.89 -8.21
CA ARG A 386 -2.14 23.87 -7.69
C ARG A 386 -2.41 23.51 -6.24
N TYR A 387 -2.86 24.43 -5.41
CA TYR A 387 -2.97 24.25 -3.95
C TYR A 387 -4.41 24.15 -3.44
N LEU A 388 -5.42 24.45 -4.27
CA LEU A 388 -6.82 24.30 -3.92
C LEU A 388 -7.56 23.36 -4.89
N LEU A 389 -7.60 23.66 -6.21
CA LEU A 389 -8.42 22.90 -7.16
C LEU A 389 -7.92 21.49 -7.35
N LEU A 390 -6.62 21.26 -7.59
CA LEU A 390 -6.09 19.90 -7.77
C LEU A 390 -6.21 19.04 -6.50
N PRO A 391 -5.87 19.53 -5.30
CA PRO A 391 -6.11 18.72 -4.08
C PRO A 391 -7.60 18.51 -3.79
N ALA A 392 -8.47 19.49 -4.06
CA ALA A 392 -9.91 19.31 -3.90
C ALA A 392 -10.46 18.24 -4.88
N ALA A 393 -9.99 18.25 -6.13
CA ALA A 393 -10.33 17.21 -7.10
C ALA A 393 -9.81 15.84 -6.66
N GLY A 394 -8.57 15.76 -6.15
CA GLY A 394 -8.00 14.53 -5.59
C GLY A 394 -8.85 13.99 -4.44
N ALA A 395 -9.17 14.83 -3.45
CA ALA A 395 -10.03 14.45 -2.32
C ALA A 395 -11.42 13.99 -2.78
N ALA A 396 -12.03 14.69 -3.75
CA ALA A 396 -13.34 14.31 -4.28
C ALA A 396 -13.30 12.96 -5.02
N VAL A 397 -12.23 12.71 -5.79
CA VAL A 397 -12.03 11.41 -6.47
C VAL A 397 -11.80 10.29 -5.46
N ASP A 398 -10.95 10.50 -4.43
CA ASP A 398 -10.70 9.49 -3.39
C ASP A 398 -12.01 9.14 -2.64
N VAL A 399 -12.80 10.16 -2.25
CA VAL A 399 -14.12 9.95 -1.62
C VAL A 399 -15.09 9.25 -2.55
N TYR A 400 -15.10 9.61 -3.85
CA TYR A 400 -15.92 8.92 -4.83
C TYR A 400 -15.51 7.45 -4.96
N LEU A 401 -14.21 7.14 -5.01
CA LEU A 401 -13.74 5.75 -5.08
C LEU A 401 -14.10 4.96 -3.83
N ILE A 402 -14.15 5.57 -2.63
CA ILE A 402 -14.67 4.92 -1.42
C ILE A 402 -16.12 4.47 -1.64
N THR A 403 -16.96 5.28 -2.30
CA THR A 403 -18.36 4.92 -2.57
C THR A 403 -18.51 3.80 -3.61
N GLN A 404 -17.47 3.52 -4.39
CA GLN A 404 -17.44 2.45 -5.39
C GLN A 404 -16.92 1.11 -4.81
N LEU A 405 -16.40 1.10 -3.57
CA LEU A 405 -15.97 -0.13 -2.90
C LEU A 405 -17.17 -1.01 -2.55
N GLY A 406 -16.96 -2.32 -2.47
CA GLY A 406 -17.99 -3.27 -2.07
C GLY A 406 -18.57 -2.96 -0.69
N GLY A 407 -19.88 -3.20 -0.51
CA GLY A 407 -20.58 -2.88 0.72
C GLY A 407 -19.98 -3.55 1.97
N THR A 408 -19.41 -4.75 1.84
CA THR A 408 -18.68 -5.45 2.90
C THR A 408 -17.43 -4.66 3.32
N ALA A 409 -16.64 -4.21 2.34
CA ALA A 409 -15.42 -3.44 2.58
C ALA A 409 -15.71 -2.11 3.29
N VAL A 410 -16.76 -1.39 2.84
CA VAL A 410 -17.17 -0.12 3.46
C VAL A 410 -17.64 -0.34 4.91
N ARG A 411 -18.45 -1.38 5.18
CA ARG A 411 -18.89 -1.69 6.55
C ARG A 411 -17.73 -2.02 7.48
N LEU A 412 -16.78 -2.84 7.02
CA LEU A 412 -15.59 -3.18 7.79
C LEU A 412 -14.69 -1.95 8.00
N GLY A 413 -14.52 -1.12 6.97
CA GLY A 413 -13.74 0.11 7.03
C GLY A 413 -14.34 1.15 7.98
N LEU A 414 -15.66 1.34 7.95
CA LEU A 414 -16.35 2.20 8.90
C LEU A 414 -16.25 1.66 10.34
N GLY A 415 -16.38 0.34 10.51
CA GLY A 415 -16.17 -0.31 11.82
C GLY A 415 -14.76 -0.04 12.36
N TRP A 416 -13.73 -0.17 11.51
CA TRP A 416 -12.35 0.17 11.87
C TRP A 416 -12.18 1.64 12.27
N LEU A 417 -12.78 2.55 11.52
CA LEU A 417 -12.75 3.98 11.84
C LEU A 417 -13.44 4.30 13.16
N VAL A 418 -14.62 3.69 13.43
CA VAL A 418 -15.31 3.84 14.70
C VAL A 418 -14.45 3.34 15.87
N ILE A 419 -13.81 2.18 15.74
CA ILE A 419 -12.86 1.67 16.74
C ILE A 419 -11.74 2.70 16.98
N GLY A 420 -11.18 3.29 15.90
CA GLY A 420 -10.14 4.32 16.01
C GLY A 420 -10.61 5.57 16.74
N ILE A 421 -11.81 6.06 16.45
CA ILE A 421 -12.40 7.24 17.11
C ILE A 421 -12.67 6.95 18.60
N VAL A 422 -13.26 5.79 18.91
CA VAL A 422 -13.51 5.38 20.31
C VAL A 422 -12.17 5.25 21.07
N TRP A 423 -11.20 4.62 20.47
CA TRP A 423 -9.87 4.48 21.07
C TRP A 423 -9.20 5.85 21.27
N LEU A 424 -9.28 6.74 20.28
CA LEU A 424 -8.80 8.11 20.41
C LEU A 424 -9.49 8.83 21.58
N ALA A 425 -10.81 8.72 21.71
CA ALA A 425 -11.56 9.31 22.83
C ALA A 425 -11.07 8.78 24.19
N VAL A 426 -10.77 7.48 24.29
CA VAL A 426 -10.23 6.87 25.52
C VAL A 426 -8.85 7.44 25.87
N ILE A 427 -7.90 7.44 24.93
CA ILE A 427 -6.50 7.87 25.19
C ILE A 427 -6.40 9.39 25.43
N THR A 428 -7.31 10.18 24.81
CA THR A 428 -7.34 11.63 24.96
C THR A 428 -8.29 12.09 26.08
N LYS A 429 -8.84 11.16 26.89
CA LYS A 429 -9.82 11.44 27.96
C LYS A 429 -11.01 12.27 27.47
N GLY A 430 -11.71 11.79 26.43
CA GLY A 430 -12.83 12.49 25.83
C GLY A 430 -12.40 13.73 25.04
N PHE A 431 -11.34 13.63 24.27
CA PHE A 431 -10.76 14.70 23.43
C PHE A 431 -10.25 15.92 24.23
N ARG A 432 -10.04 15.81 25.54
CA ARG A 432 -9.54 16.90 26.39
C ARG A 432 -8.01 17.04 26.34
N ARG A 433 -7.29 16.01 25.91
CA ARG A 433 -5.83 15.99 25.77
C ARG A 433 -5.42 15.84 24.30
N PRO A 434 -4.25 16.35 23.88
CA PRO A 434 -3.72 16.06 22.56
C PRO A 434 -3.47 14.55 22.40
N ALA A 435 -3.55 14.06 21.16
CA ALA A 435 -3.19 12.67 20.86
C ALA A 435 -1.69 12.44 21.07
N PRO A 436 -1.29 11.24 21.52
CA PRO A 436 0.12 10.87 21.67
C PRO A 436 0.91 11.13 20.38
N GLU A 437 2.17 11.51 20.53
CA GLU A 437 3.06 11.68 19.38
C GLU A 437 3.72 10.36 19.05
N MET A 438 3.46 9.86 17.82
CA MET A 438 4.13 8.67 17.30
C MET A 438 5.43 9.11 16.61
N ARG A 439 6.58 8.67 17.14
CA ARG A 439 7.89 8.91 16.53
C ARG A 439 8.17 7.85 15.47
N LEU A 440 7.57 8.06 14.30
CA LEU A 440 7.75 7.23 13.11
C LEU A 440 8.99 7.74 12.33
N GLY A 441 10.17 7.26 12.66
CA GLY A 441 11.42 7.64 12.02
C GLY A 441 12.58 6.81 12.55
N SER A 442 13.78 7.03 12.02
CA SER A 442 15.02 6.30 12.34
C SER A 442 15.50 6.43 13.79
N ASP A 443 14.84 7.25 14.59
CA ASP A 443 15.14 7.42 16.03
C ASP A 443 14.67 6.22 16.89
N GLY A 444 14.48 5.05 16.28
CA GLY A 444 14.16 3.80 16.96
C GLY A 444 15.29 3.24 17.85
N GLU A 445 16.45 3.88 17.92
CA GLU A 445 17.45 3.60 18.93
C GLU A 445 17.13 4.44 20.17
N ALA A 446 16.69 3.74 21.20
CA ALA A 446 16.33 4.26 22.49
C ALA A 446 17.49 5.04 23.16
N GLY A 447 17.46 6.35 23.00
CA GLY A 447 18.03 7.20 24.03
C GLY A 447 17.08 7.19 25.25
N PRO A 448 17.59 7.11 26.48
CA PRO A 448 16.76 7.25 27.67
C PRO A 448 16.04 8.61 27.61
N ALA A 449 14.75 8.61 27.97
CA ALA A 449 13.98 9.84 28.13
C ALA A 449 14.80 10.80 28.99
N GLU A 450 15.19 11.95 28.44
CA GLU A 450 15.69 13.04 29.28
C GLU A 450 14.58 13.36 30.28
N PRO A 451 14.91 13.40 31.61
CA PRO A 451 13.96 13.89 32.60
C PRO A 451 13.63 15.34 32.23
N GLU A 452 12.36 15.68 32.22
CA GLU A 452 11.89 17.06 32.11
C GLU A 452 12.76 17.94 33.02
N ALA A 453 13.43 18.89 32.36
CA ALA A 453 14.23 19.89 33.10
C ALA A 453 13.28 20.59 34.07
N SER A 454 13.47 20.39 35.32
CA SER A 454 12.85 21.14 36.40
C SER A 454 13.16 22.63 36.18
N ASP A 455 12.13 23.42 36.07
CA ASP A 455 12.12 24.86 35.94
C ASP A 455 13.02 25.51 37.07
N PRO A 456 14.10 26.23 36.74
CA PRO A 456 14.95 26.85 37.74
C PRO A 456 14.54 28.31 37.97
N LEU A 457 13.34 28.55 38.54
CA LEU A 457 12.97 29.88 39.02
C LEU A 457 12.18 29.79 40.34
N LEU A 458 12.87 29.62 41.44
CA LEU A 458 12.49 30.19 42.72
C LEU A 458 13.75 30.71 43.43
N PRO A 459 13.84 32.00 43.73
CA PRO A 459 14.93 32.54 44.51
C PRO A 459 14.76 32.20 45.99
N THR A 460 15.83 31.64 46.57
CA THR A 460 15.93 31.47 48.04
C THR A 460 16.14 32.84 48.69
N ALA A 461 15.23 33.25 49.57
CA ALA A 461 15.44 34.23 50.58
C ALA A 461 15.97 33.54 51.85
#